data_07d5d11628893f7a3846f99d25b22306
#
_entry.id   07d5d11628893f7a3846f99d25b22306
#
_cell.length_a   1.000
_cell.length_b   1.000
_cell.length_c   1.000
_cell.angle_alpha   90.00
_cell.angle_beta   90.00
_cell.angle_gamma   90.00
#
_symmetry.space_group_name_H-M   'P 1'
#
loop_
_entity.id
_entity.type
_entity.pdbx_description
1 polymer ?
#
loop_
_entity_poly.entity_id
_entity_poly.type
_entity_poly.pdbx_seq_one_letter_code
_entity_poly.pdbx_strand_id
1 'polypeptide(L)'
;IRDKLDNKTLYFSHGFGVVYRDQTNIDVNNLKNTDVILVAPKGSGKSVRRLYQEGKGINASYAVHRDDSGKAKDKAIALGFGIGSPYIYETTFEKEVSSDLTGERSVLMGGIAGLFKAQYDVLRTHGHSPSEAFNETVEEALQSLYPLINEKGMDYMFSNCSTTAQRGALDWSKRFEALNKPLIEEIYQNVKNGNEARRTIECNSSPDYREKLNKELDEVNNMEIWRVGKEIRKLR
;
A
#
# COMPACT_ATOMS: atom_id res chain seq x y z
N ILE A 1 19.18 10.63 -21.76
CA ILE A 1 18.31 11.35 -20.80
C ILE A 1 19.15 12.14 -19.80
N ARG A 2 20.28 11.58 -19.28
CA ARG A 2 21.15 12.25 -18.29
C ARG A 2 21.56 13.67 -18.72
N ASP A 3 21.93 13.85 -19.96
CA ASP A 3 22.36 15.14 -20.53
C ASP A 3 21.25 16.21 -20.54
N LYS A 4 19.99 15.80 -20.30
CA LYS A 4 18.84 16.71 -20.26
C LYS A 4 18.40 17.06 -18.83
N LEU A 5 19.06 16.52 -17.84
CA LEU A 5 18.71 16.71 -16.42
C LEU A 5 19.48 17.86 -15.75
N ASP A 6 20.47 18.44 -16.43
CA ASP A 6 21.22 19.58 -15.91
C ASP A 6 20.27 20.76 -15.58
N ASN A 7 20.44 21.34 -14.40
CA ASN A 7 19.58 22.39 -13.84
C ASN A 7 18.09 22.00 -13.73
N LYS A 8 17.79 20.71 -13.46
CA LYS A 8 16.44 20.19 -13.27
C LYS A 8 16.25 19.64 -11.86
N THR A 9 15.01 19.28 -11.57
CA THR A 9 14.67 18.49 -10.40
C THR A 9 14.12 17.15 -10.87
N LEU A 10 14.77 16.08 -10.47
CA LEU A 10 14.30 14.72 -10.72
C LEU A 10 13.40 14.31 -9.55
N TYR A 11 12.16 13.99 -9.87
CA TYR A 11 11.13 13.63 -8.91
C TYR A 11 10.78 12.13 -8.97
N PHE A 12 10.66 11.54 -7.80
CA PHE A 12 10.19 10.17 -7.60
C PHE A 12 8.94 10.16 -6.73
N SER A 13 7.95 9.34 -7.10
CA SER A 13 6.77 9.06 -6.28
C SER A 13 6.94 7.84 -5.36
N HIS A 14 8.03 7.09 -5.52
CA HIS A 14 8.47 5.95 -4.72
C HIS A 14 9.98 5.76 -4.89
N GLY A 15 10.67 5.40 -3.81
CA GLY A 15 12.13 5.37 -3.79
C GLY A 15 12.80 4.15 -4.42
N PHE A 16 12.04 3.15 -4.89
CA PHE A 16 12.53 1.83 -5.34
C PHE A 16 13.75 1.92 -6.28
N GLY A 17 13.64 2.74 -7.33
CA GLY A 17 14.69 2.84 -8.35
C GLY A 17 16.03 3.33 -7.79
N VAL A 18 16.01 4.25 -6.83
CA VAL A 18 17.20 4.86 -6.23
C VAL A 18 17.78 3.96 -5.13
N VAL A 19 16.92 3.37 -4.30
CA VAL A 19 17.36 2.52 -3.16
C VAL A 19 17.99 1.22 -3.65
N TYR A 20 17.39 0.58 -4.65
CA TYR A 20 17.91 -0.67 -5.22
C TYR A 20 18.70 -0.42 -6.51
N ARG A 21 19.49 0.65 -6.55
CA ARG A 21 20.25 1.08 -7.74
C ARG A 21 21.10 -0.02 -8.38
N ASP A 22 21.67 -0.90 -7.57
CA ASP A 22 22.50 -2.02 -8.05
C ASP A 22 21.71 -3.07 -8.82
N GLN A 23 20.38 -3.08 -8.67
CA GLN A 23 19.46 -3.97 -9.38
C GLN A 23 18.71 -3.25 -10.50
N THR A 24 18.44 -1.95 -10.35
CA THR A 24 17.66 -1.14 -11.29
C THR A 24 18.51 -0.42 -12.33
N ASN A 25 19.82 -0.33 -12.13
CA ASN A 25 20.76 0.48 -12.91
C ASN A 25 20.39 1.98 -12.94
N ILE A 26 19.65 2.46 -11.93
CA ILE A 26 19.30 3.89 -11.79
C ILE A 26 20.33 4.54 -10.86
N ASP A 27 21.33 5.19 -11.47
CA ASP A 27 22.33 5.95 -10.74
C ASP A 27 22.03 7.45 -10.84
N VAL A 28 21.67 8.06 -9.72
CA VAL A 28 21.41 9.51 -9.61
C VAL A 28 22.61 10.29 -9.03
N ASN A 29 23.67 9.60 -8.61
CA ASN A 29 24.83 10.25 -7.95
C ASN A 29 25.69 11.04 -8.94
N ASN A 30 25.72 10.65 -10.20
CA ASN A 30 26.52 11.28 -11.26
C ASN A 30 25.76 12.36 -12.05
N LEU A 31 24.61 12.82 -11.57
CA LEU A 31 23.90 13.95 -12.15
C LEU A 31 24.60 15.27 -11.76
N LYS A 32 24.52 16.27 -12.64
CA LYS A 32 25.07 17.61 -12.40
C LYS A 32 23.94 18.61 -12.20
N ASN A 33 24.12 19.50 -11.22
CA ASN A 33 23.18 20.59 -10.93
C ASN A 33 21.71 20.10 -10.86
N THR A 34 21.50 18.90 -10.31
CA THR A 34 20.18 18.25 -10.36
C THR A 34 19.74 17.89 -8.94
N ASP A 35 18.63 18.46 -8.51
CA ASP A 35 17.99 18.02 -7.28
C ASP A 35 17.34 16.65 -7.49
N VAL A 36 17.38 15.79 -6.47
CA VAL A 36 16.69 14.50 -6.48
C VAL A 36 15.77 14.44 -5.26
N ILE A 37 14.48 14.45 -5.51
CA ILE A 37 13.44 14.51 -4.49
C ILE A 37 12.44 13.36 -4.61
N LEU A 38 11.80 13.06 -3.51
CA LEU A 38 10.68 12.13 -3.44
C LEU A 38 9.47 12.85 -2.84
N VAL A 39 8.30 12.61 -3.42
CA VAL A 39 7.00 12.90 -2.80
C VAL A 39 6.11 11.68 -3.03
N ALA A 40 5.85 10.93 -1.97
CA ALA A 40 5.14 9.65 -2.04
C ALA A 40 3.75 9.77 -1.41
N PRO A 41 2.68 9.94 -2.20
CA PRO A 41 1.31 9.90 -1.71
C PRO A 41 0.99 8.53 -1.12
N LYS A 42 0.29 8.49 0.02
CA LYS A 42 -0.07 7.26 0.71
C LYS A 42 -1.38 6.68 0.17
N GLY A 43 -1.32 6.18 -1.07
CA GLY A 43 -2.44 5.55 -1.77
C GLY A 43 -2.24 5.40 -3.26
N SER A 44 -3.14 4.66 -3.91
CA SER A 44 -3.09 4.45 -5.36
C SER A 44 -3.28 5.74 -6.14
N GLY A 45 -2.69 5.85 -7.32
CA GLY A 45 -2.81 7.03 -8.18
C GLY A 45 -4.25 7.41 -8.51
N LYS A 46 -5.15 6.44 -8.65
CA LYS A 46 -6.59 6.67 -8.82
C LYS A 46 -7.21 7.33 -7.59
N SER A 47 -6.83 6.89 -6.39
CA SER A 47 -7.29 7.48 -5.13
C SER A 47 -6.74 8.90 -4.92
N VAL A 48 -5.47 9.12 -5.24
CA VAL A 48 -4.87 10.46 -5.22
C VAL A 48 -5.67 11.42 -6.09
N ARG A 49 -5.96 11.03 -7.34
CA ARG A 49 -6.72 11.88 -8.27
C ARG A 49 -8.15 12.13 -7.80
N ARG A 50 -8.85 11.10 -7.36
CA ARG A 50 -10.23 11.21 -6.88
C ARG A 50 -10.32 12.14 -5.65
N LEU A 51 -9.48 11.92 -4.64
CA LEU A 51 -9.47 12.73 -3.42
C LEU A 51 -9.03 14.17 -3.67
N TYR A 52 -8.12 14.38 -4.62
CA TYR A 52 -7.78 15.73 -5.09
C TYR A 52 -9.01 16.46 -5.65
N GLN A 53 -9.79 15.80 -6.52
CA GLN A 53 -10.99 16.38 -7.13
C GLN A 53 -12.10 16.64 -6.10
N GLU A 54 -12.16 15.83 -5.03
CA GLU A 54 -13.08 16.03 -3.90
C GLU A 54 -12.62 17.11 -2.92
N GLY A 55 -11.45 17.71 -3.11
CA GLY A 55 -10.89 18.71 -2.19
C GLY A 55 -10.41 18.13 -0.84
N LYS A 56 -10.35 16.79 -0.71
CA LYS A 56 -9.92 16.11 0.53
C LYS A 56 -8.41 15.82 0.56
N GLY A 57 -7.85 15.49 -0.60
CA GLY A 57 -6.46 15.09 -0.74
C GLY A 57 -6.12 13.76 -0.07
N ILE A 58 -4.83 13.40 -0.11
CA ILE A 58 -4.27 12.22 0.57
C ILE A 58 -2.91 12.58 1.16
N ASN A 59 -2.57 12.05 2.32
CA ASN A 59 -1.29 12.32 2.96
C ASN A 59 -0.11 11.87 2.08
N ALA A 60 1.02 12.57 2.20
CA ALA A 60 2.24 12.21 1.49
C ALA A 60 3.47 12.30 2.40
N SER A 61 4.48 11.50 2.10
CA SER A 61 5.82 11.72 2.64
C SER A 61 6.69 12.41 1.59
N TYR A 62 7.70 13.16 2.04
CA TYR A 62 8.72 13.74 1.16
C TYR A 62 10.12 13.40 1.66
N ALA A 63 11.06 13.33 0.72
CA ALA A 63 12.47 13.18 1.02
C ALA A 63 13.34 13.93 0.01
N VAL A 64 14.53 14.33 0.44
CA VAL A 64 15.57 14.89 -0.40
C VAL A 64 16.74 13.92 -0.42
N HIS A 65 17.08 13.39 -1.58
CA HIS A 65 18.26 12.57 -1.78
C HIS A 65 19.47 13.44 -2.15
N ARG A 66 19.24 14.50 -2.94
CA ARG A 66 20.26 15.43 -3.40
C ARG A 66 19.70 16.84 -3.57
N ASP A 67 20.45 17.83 -3.10
CA ASP A 67 20.07 19.24 -3.15
C ASP A 67 21.24 20.06 -3.73
N ASP A 68 21.30 20.18 -5.06
CA ASP A 68 22.29 20.98 -5.75
C ASP A 68 21.89 22.46 -5.83
N SER A 69 20.59 22.76 -5.78
CA SER A 69 20.05 24.12 -5.88
C SER A 69 19.95 24.85 -4.54
N GLY A 70 20.05 24.14 -3.41
CA GLY A 70 19.71 24.65 -2.07
C GLY A 70 18.21 24.85 -1.84
N LYS A 71 17.34 24.32 -2.73
CA LYS A 71 15.88 24.48 -2.70
C LYS A 71 15.10 23.17 -2.87
N ALA A 72 15.76 22.02 -2.80
CA ALA A 72 15.14 20.74 -3.05
C ALA A 72 14.01 20.43 -2.06
N LYS A 73 14.20 20.77 -0.78
CA LYS A 73 13.18 20.63 0.25
C LYS A 73 11.92 21.45 -0.05
N ASP A 74 12.09 22.72 -0.38
CA ASP A 74 10.96 23.60 -0.70
C ASP A 74 10.20 23.11 -1.94
N LYS A 75 10.92 22.62 -2.94
CA LYS A 75 10.31 22.02 -4.14
C LYS A 75 9.50 20.75 -3.79
N ALA A 76 10.03 19.88 -2.95
CA ALA A 76 9.33 18.66 -2.51
C ALA A 76 8.05 19.01 -1.76
N ILE A 77 8.12 19.95 -0.82
CA ILE A 77 6.97 20.43 -0.04
C ILE A 77 5.93 21.07 -0.97
N ALA A 78 6.35 21.98 -1.86
CA ALA A 78 5.46 22.63 -2.82
C ALA A 78 4.75 21.61 -3.73
N LEU A 79 5.47 20.59 -4.19
CA LEU A 79 4.88 19.52 -5.00
C LEU A 79 3.85 18.71 -4.19
N GLY A 80 4.15 18.37 -2.93
CA GLY A 80 3.24 17.67 -2.04
C GLY A 80 1.92 18.44 -1.85
N PHE A 81 1.97 19.74 -1.60
CA PHE A 81 0.76 20.58 -1.56
C PHE A 81 0.09 20.70 -2.93
N GLY A 82 0.89 20.79 -4.01
CA GLY A 82 0.39 20.89 -5.37
C GLY A 82 -0.44 19.68 -5.83
N ILE A 83 -0.14 18.48 -5.31
CA ILE A 83 -0.96 17.28 -5.53
C ILE A 83 -2.14 17.16 -4.56
N GLY A 84 -2.35 18.14 -3.69
CA GLY A 84 -3.48 18.21 -2.78
C GLY A 84 -3.29 17.51 -1.44
N SER A 85 -2.06 17.19 -1.02
CA SER A 85 -1.83 16.50 0.25
C SER A 85 -2.14 17.42 1.44
N PRO A 86 -3.10 17.05 2.32
CA PRO A 86 -3.45 17.87 3.48
C PRO A 86 -2.42 17.77 4.60
N TYR A 87 -1.65 16.69 4.63
CA TYR A 87 -0.57 16.45 5.59
C TYR A 87 0.64 15.86 4.87
N ILE A 88 1.81 16.45 5.13
CA ILE A 88 3.08 16.07 4.53
C ILE A 88 4.10 15.87 5.65
N TYR A 89 4.88 14.78 5.60
CA TYR A 89 5.91 14.50 6.59
C TYR A 89 7.25 14.10 5.95
N GLU A 90 8.32 14.43 6.62
CA GLU A 90 9.68 14.13 6.16
C GLU A 90 10.04 12.67 6.39
N THR A 91 10.76 12.08 5.43
CA THR A 91 11.30 10.72 5.48
C THR A 91 12.63 10.65 4.74
N THR A 92 13.14 9.44 4.49
CA THR A 92 14.23 9.17 3.54
C THR A 92 13.77 8.22 2.46
N PHE A 93 14.51 8.13 1.35
CA PHE A 93 14.20 7.16 0.29
C PHE A 93 14.18 5.72 0.83
N GLU A 94 15.13 5.36 1.69
CA GLU A 94 15.23 4.02 2.28
C GLU A 94 14.07 3.70 3.22
N LYS A 95 13.68 4.66 4.08
CA LYS A 95 12.56 4.47 5.00
C LYS A 95 11.23 4.40 4.25
N GLU A 96 11.06 5.24 3.24
CA GLU A 96 9.85 5.21 2.39
C GLU A 96 9.71 3.85 1.72
N VAL A 97 10.74 3.36 1.03
CA VAL A 97 10.72 2.06 0.36
C VAL A 97 10.46 0.93 1.35
N SER A 98 11.14 0.94 2.50
CA SER A 98 10.99 -0.12 3.49
C SER A 98 9.57 -0.16 4.07
N SER A 99 8.98 0.97 4.38
CA SER A 99 7.63 1.03 4.93
C SER A 99 6.54 0.74 3.87
N ASP A 100 6.69 1.28 2.67
CA ASP A 100 5.72 1.13 1.59
C ASP A 100 5.63 -0.33 1.12
N LEU A 101 6.76 -0.93 0.75
CA LEU A 101 6.80 -2.33 0.31
C LEU A 101 6.36 -3.31 1.41
N THR A 102 6.69 -3.04 2.68
CA THR A 102 6.20 -3.86 3.80
C THR A 102 4.69 -3.73 3.96
N GLY A 103 4.16 -2.50 3.88
CA GLY A 103 2.73 -2.23 3.96
C GLY A 103 1.93 -2.93 2.87
N GLU A 104 2.38 -2.86 1.61
CA GLU A 104 1.73 -3.52 0.47
C GLU A 104 1.65 -5.06 0.64
N ARG A 105 2.71 -5.67 1.16
CA ARG A 105 2.78 -7.12 1.37
C ARG A 105 2.02 -7.59 2.60
N SER A 106 1.85 -6.70 3.57
CA SER A 106 1.15 -6.98 4.83
C SER A 106 -0.25 -6.36 4.87
N VAL A 107 -0.48 -5.38 5.73
CA VAL A 107 -1.81 -4.88 6.10
C VAL A 107 -2.56 -4.22 4.94
N LEU A 108 -1.84 -3.55 4.00
CA LEU A 108 -2.52 -2.78 2.96
C LEU A 108 -3.11 -3.64 1.84
N MET A 109 -2.44 -4.74 1.45
CA MET A 109 -2.87 -5.56 0.32
C MET A 109 -2.71 -7.07 0.60
N GLY A 110 -1.48 -7.60 0.69
CA GLY A 110 -1.23 -9.03 0.77
C GLY A 110 -1.84 -9.69 2.00
N GLY A 111 -1.59 -9.15 3.16
CA GLY A 111 -2.09 -9.68 4.42
C GLY A 111 -3.60 -9.59 4.54
N ILE A 112 -4.21 -8.44 4.18
CA ILE A 112 -5.66 -8.29 4.24
C ILE A 112 -6.38 -9.22 3.24
N ALA A 113 -5.81 -9.43 2.05
CA ALA A 113 -6.36 -10.37 1.08
C ALA A 113 -6.33 -11.81 1.61
N GLY A 114 -5.22 -12.19 2.24
CA GLY A 114 -5.06 -13.49 2.89
C GLY A 114 -6.02 -13.71 4.04
N LEU A 115 -6.20 -12.70 4.92
CA LEU A 115 -7.15 -12.77 6.04
C LEU A 115 -8.60 -12.88 5.58
N PHE A 116 -9.02 -12.11 4.59
CA PHE A 116 -10.35 -12.23 4.00
C PHE A 116 -10.58 -13.64 3.43
N LYS A 117 -9.61 -14.15 2.68
CA LYS A 117 -9.71 -15.49 2.09
C LYS A 117 -9.79 -16.58 3.16
N ALA A 118 -8.93 -16.51 4.19
CA ALA A 118 -8.90 -17.47 5.27
C ALA A 118 -10.22 -17.53 6.04
N GLN A 119 -10.77 -16.38 6.44
CA GLN A 119 -12.05 -16.33 7.15
C GLN A 119 -13.20 -16.82 6.27
N TYR A 120 -13.25 -16.39 5.02
CA TYR A 120 -14.26 -16.84 4.07
C TYR A 120 -14.26 -18.36 3.94
N ASP A 121 -13.11 -18.98 3.74
CA ASP A 121 -12.99 -20.43 3.57
C ASP A 121 -13.41 -21.20 4.83
N VAL A 122 -13.05 -20.69 6.00
CA VAL A 122 -13.49 -21.30 7.26
C VAL A 122 -15.02 -21.28 7.36
N LEU A 123 -15.67 -20.15 7.10
CA LEU A 123 -17.14 -20.06 7.12
C LEU A 123 -17.77 -21.01 6.09
N ARG A 124 -17.23 -21.05 4.87
CA ARG A 124 -17.69 -21.97 3.82
C ARG A 124 -17.57 -23.44 4.23
N THR A 125 -16.47 -23.81 4.87
CA THR A 125 -16.23 -25.18 5.37
C THR A 125 -17.24 -25.57 6.45
N HIS A 126 -17.70 -24.61 7.23
CA HIS A 126 -18.72 -24.83 8.27
C HIS A 126 -20.17 -24.65 7.78
N GLY A 127 -20.40 -24.60 6.47
CA GLY A 127 -21.74 -24.65 5.87
C GLY A 127 -22.42 -23.31 5.67
N HIS A 128 -21.76 -22.18 5.95
CA HIS A 128 -22.30 -20.88 5.63
C HIS A 128 -22.45 -20.71 4.10
N SER A 129 -23.52 -20.07 3.67
CA SER A 129 -23.72 -19.79 2.25
C SER A 129 -22.63 -18.82 1.71
N PRO A 130 -22.34 -18.80 0.40
CA PRO A 130 -21.38 -17.87 -0.16
C PRO A 130 -21.70 -16.40 0.17
N SER A 131 -22.97 -16.04 0.18
CA SER A 131 -23.42 -14.69 0.52
C SER A 131 -23.17 -14.33 1.98
N GLU A 132 -23.51 -15.22 2.93
CA GLU A 132 -23.21 -15.01 4.35
C GLU A 132 -21.71 -14.86 4.58
N ALA A 133 -20.92 -15.83 4.09
CA ALA A 133 -19.46 -15.81 4.27
C ALA A 133 -18.84 -14.52 3.71
N PHE A 134 -19.31 -14.02 2.57
CA PHE A 134 -18.81 -12.77 1.99
C PHE A 134 -19.21 -11.53 2.81
N ASN A 135 -20.48 -11.45 3.22
CA ASN A 135 -20.96 -10.31 3.99
C ASN A 135 -20.24 -10.20 5.35
N GLU A 136 -20.14 -11.32 6.09
CA GLU A 136 -19.47 -11.38 7.40
C GLU A 136 -17.93 -11.22 7.33
N THR A 137 -17.35 -11.30 6.15
CA THR A 137 -15.89 -11.21 5.99
C THR A 137 -15.48 -9.88 5.36
N VAL A 138 -16.04 -9.56 4.20
CA VAL A 138 -15.57 -8.43 3.38
C VAL A 138 -16.50 -7.24 3.47
N GLU A 139 -17.79 -7.48 3.28
CA GLU A 139 -18.73 -6.39 3.06
C GLU A 139 -18.95 -5.56 4.31
N GLU A 140 -19.20 -6.20 5.46
CA GLU A 140 -19.36 -5.52 6.74
C GLU A 140 -18.08 -4.76 7.15
N ALA A 141 -16.91 -5.36 6.93
CA ALA A 141 -15.65 -4.68 7.21
C ALA A 141 -15.50 -3.39 6.41
N LEU A 142 -15.75 -3.45 5.09
CA LEU A 142 -15.51 -2.32 4.19
C LEU A 142 -16.62 -1.27 4.21
N GLN A 143 -17.88 -1.67 4.41
CA GLN A 143 -19.00 -0.74 4.42
C GLN A 143 -19.23 -0.09 5.78
N SER A 144 -18.93 -0.78 6.86
CA SER A 144 -19.32 -0.38 8.20
C SER A 144 -18.12 -0.12 9.12
N LEU A 145 -17.29 -1.13 9.37
CA LEU A 145 -16.32 -1.06 10.45
C LEU A 145 -15.06 -0.25 10.10
N TYR A 146 -14.48 -0.44 8.91
CA TYR A 146 -13.27 0.30 8.51
C TYR A 146 -13.53 1.79 8.30
N PRO A 147 -14.68 2.25 7.81
CA PRO A 147 -15.04 3.66 7.83
C PRO A 147 -15.02 4.29 9.22
N LEU A 148 -15.46 3.59 10.27
CA LEU A 148 -15.39 4.09 11.65
C LEU A 148 -13.95 4.25 12.13
N ILE A 149 -13.07 3.30 11.78
CA ILE A 149 -11.63 3.41 12.07
C ILE A 149 -11.04 4.63 11.37
N ASN A 150 -11.37 4.83 10.11
CA ASN A 150 -10.89 5.99 9.34
C ASN A 150 -11.41 7.33 9.88
N GLU A 151 -12.62 7.34 10.42
CA GLU A 151 -13.26 8.54 10.95
C GLU A 151 -12.67 8.97 12.29
N LYS A 152 -12.54 8.06 13.25
CA LYS A 152 -12.21 8.38 14.65
C LYS A 152 -11.24 7.41 15.35
N GLY A 153 -10.76 6.36 14.66
CA GLY A 153 -9.81 5.41 15.23
C GLY A 153 -10.41 4.08 15.69
N MET A 154 -9.53 3.18 16.12
CA MET A 154 -9.88 1.80 16.46
C MET A 154 -10.75 1.69 17.73
N ASP A 155 -10.47 2.50 18.73
CA ASP A 155 -11.22 2.56 19.98
C ASP A 155 -12.66 3.03 19.75
N TYR A 156 -12.84 3.98 18.84
CA TYR A 156 -14.17 4.45 18.45
C TYR A 156 -14.95 3.34 17.73
N MET A 157 -14.33 2.62 16.81
CA MET A 157 -14.97 1.47 16.15
C MET A 157 -15.40 0.43 17.19
N PHE A 158 -14.53 0.06 18.12
CA PHE A 158 -14.88 -0.89 19.19
C PHE A 158 -16.03 -0.38 20.04
N SER A 159 -16.01 0.85 20.48
CA SER A 159 -17.04 1.42 21.38
C SER A 159 -18.42 1.54 20.72
N ASN A 160 -18.48 1.51 19.39
CA ASN A 160 -19.74 1.56 18.63
C ASN A 160 -20.29 0.15 18.26
N CYS A 161 -19.63 -0.91 18.71
CA CYS A 161 -20.08 -2.28 18.53
C CYS A 161 -20.73 -2.85 19.81
N SER A 162 -21.38 -4.01 19.68
CA SER A 162 -21.95 -4.71 20.83
C SER A 162 -20.86 -5.14 21.84
N THR A 163 -21.24 -5.27 23.10
CA THR A 163 -20.29 -5.72 24.15
C THR A 163 -19.68 -7.09 23.87
N THR A 164 -20.40 -7.96 23.18
CA THR A 164 -19.92 -9.27 22.72
C THR A 164 -18.82 -9.10 21.67
N ALA A 165 -19.04 -8.22 20.67
CA ALA A 165 -18.05 -7.92 19.64
C ALA A 165 -16.79 -7.28 20.26
N GLN A 166 -16.98 -6.29 21.16
CA GLN A 166 -15.87 -5.66 21.88
C GLN A 166 -15.00 -6.68 22.60
N ARG A 167 -15.62 -7.58 23.38
CA ARG A 167 -14.89 -8.57 24.17
C ARG A 167 -14.12 -9.53 23.26
N GLY A 168 -14.81 -10.08 22.26
CA GLY A 168 -14.18 -10.98 21.30
C GLY A 168 -13.00 -10.33 20.55
N ALA A 169 -13.19 -9.12 20.03
CA ALA A 169 -12.15 -8.41 19.31
C ALA A 169 -10.91 -8.10 20.18
N LEU A 170 -11.11 -7.64 21.41
CA LEU A 170 -10.02 -7.38 22.36
C LEU A 170 -9.22 -8.63 22.73
N ASP A 171 -9.89 -9.76 22.89
CA ASP A 171 -9.22 -11.02 23.23
C ASP A 171 -8.43 -11.60 22.05
N TRP A 172 -9.02 -11.56 20.85
CA TRP A 172 -8.39 -12.15 19.67
C TRP A 172 -7.35 -11.27 19.02
N SER A 173 -7.43 -9.93 19.13
CA SER A 173 -6.44 -9.03 18.57
C SER A 173 -5.01 -9.34 19.01
N LYS A 174 -4.81 -9.69 20.28
CA LYS A 174 -3.49 -10.06 20.83
C LYS A 174 -2.93 -11.34 20.20
N ARG A 175 -3.80 -12.29 19.88
CA ARG A 175 -3.39 -13.53 19.20
C ARG A 175 -3.04 -13.28 17.74
N PHE A 176 -3.83 -12.44 17.03
CA PHE A 176 -3.50 -12.02 15.68
C PHE A 176 -2.17 -11.26 15.63
N GLU A 177 -1.93 -10.35 16.57
CA GLU A 177 -0.64 -9.64 16.68
C GLU A 177 0.51 -10.63 16.84
N ALA A 178 0.43 -11.55 17.81
CA ALA A 178 1.48 -12.53 18.09
C ALA A 178 1.80 -13.44 16.89
N LEU A 179 0.78 -13.85 16.13
CA LEU A 179 0.93 -14.70 14.96
C LEU A 179 1.50 -13.95 13.75
N ASN A 180 1.09 -12.70 13.55
CA ASN A 180 1.46 -11.96 12.35
C ASN A 180 2.77 -11.18 12.48
N LYS A 181 3.16 -10.76 13.71
CA LYS A 181 4.38 -9.96 13.91
C LYS A 181 5.65 -10.64 13.36
N PRO A 182 5.91 -11.94 13.58
CA PRO A 182 7.07 -12.61 13.00
C PRO A 182 7.05 -12.63 11.47
N LEU A 183 5.89 -12.84 10.86
CA LEU A 183 5.73 -12.83 9.41
C LEU A 183 5.98 -11.43 8.82
N ILE A 184 5.47 -10.39 9.46
CA ILE A 184 5.70 -9.01 9.03
C ILE A 184 7.19 -8.64 9.20
N GLU A 185 7.86 -9.11 10.24
CA GLU A 185 9.30 -8.93 10.41
C GLU A 185 10.09 -9.61 9.28
N GLU A 186 9.71 -10.83 8.90
CA GLU A 186 10.30 -11.54 7.76
C GLU A 186 10.14 -10.74 6.47
N ILE A 187 8.95 -10.21 6.19
CA ILE A 187 8.68 -9.34 5.04
C ILE A 187 9.61 -8.13 5.08
N TYR A 188 9.68 -7.44 6.23
CA TYR A 188 10.53 -6.24 6.39
C TYR A 188 12.00 -6.53 6.09
N GLN A 189 12.53 -7.64 6.58
CA GLN A 189 13.92 -8.04 6.33
C GLN A 189 14.16 -8.38 4.85
N ASN A 190 13.21 -9.07 4.18
CA ASN A 190 13.30 -9.35 2.76
C ASN A 190 13.18 -8.10 1.87
N VAL A 191 12.42 -7.11 2.30
CA VAL A 191 12.42 -5.78 1.66
C VAL A 191 13.78 -5.11 1.86
N LYS A 192 14.25 -5.03 3.10
CA LYS A 192 15.48 -4.31 3.46
C LYS A 192 16.73 -4.87 2.78
N ASN A 193 16.84 -6.18 2.64
CA ASN A 193 17.99 -6.85 2.00
C ASN A 193 17.89 -6.93 0.47
N GLY A 194 16.81 -6.41 -0.13
CA GLY A 194 16.60 -6.35 -1.58
C GLY A 194 16.10 -7.64 -2.22
N ASN A 195 15.76 -8.67 -1.46
CA ASN A 195 15.19 -9.92 -2.01
C ASN A 195 13.86 -9.68 -2.71
N GLU A 196 12.99 -8.84 -2.11
CA GLU A 196 11.70 -8.47 -2.70
C GLU A 196 11.87 -7.65 -3.99
N ALA A 197 12.86 -6.76 -4.03
CA ALA A 197 13.17 -6.00 -5.23
C ALA A 197 13.66 -6.92 -6.35
N ARG A 198 14.58 -7.84 -6.03
CA ARG A 198 15.09 -8.83 -7.01
C ARG A 198 13.97 -9.65 -7.60
N ARG A 199 13.12 -10.23 -6.75
CA ARG A 199 11.95 -11.00 -7.20
C ARG A 199 11.06 -10.19 -8.15
N THR A 200 10.74 -8.95 -7.78
CA THR A 200 9.90 -8.07 -8.61
C THR A 200 10.54 -7.80 -9.99
N ILE A 201 11.83 -7.49 -10.00
CA ILE A 201 12.56 -7.22 -11.24
C ILE A 201 12.63 -8.49 -12.11
N GLU A 202 12.98 -9.64 -11.54
CA GLU A 202 13.03 -10.93 -12.26
C GLU A 202 11.67 -11.27 -12.89
N CYS A 203 10.59 -11.19 -12.13
CA CYS A 203 9.24 -11.48 -12.63
C CYS A 203 8.84 -10.52 -13.76
N ASN A 204 9.09 -9.22 -13.57
CA ASN A 204 8.59 -8.18 -14.47
C ASN A 204 9.50 -7.92 -15.69
N SER A 205 10.72 -8.43 -15.70
CA SER A 205 11.64 -8.34 -16.85
C SER A 205 11.42 -9.43 -17.89
N SER A 206 10.60 -10.45 -17.59
CA SER A 206 10.26 -11.51 -18.55
C SER A 206 9.45 -10.92 -19.70
N PRO A 207 9.72 -11.31 -20.97
CA PRO A 207 8.95 -10.83 -22.13
C PRO A 207 7.44 -11.12 -22.03
N ASP A 208 7.08 -12.18 -21.35
CA ASP A 208 5.70 -12.64 -21.13
C ASP A 208 5.11 -12.24 -19.77
N TYR A 209 5.77 -11.29 -19.06
CA TYR A 209 5.36 -10.96 -17.69
C TYR A 209 3.90 -10.49 -17.60
N ARG A 210 3.41 -9.75 -18.61
CA ARG A 210 2.01 -9.28 -18.62
C ARG A 210 1.02 -10.42 -18.76
N GLU A 211 1.32 -11.42 -19.55
CA GLU A 211 0.48 -12.61 -19.69
C GLU A 211 0.44 -13.40 -18.39
N LYS A 212 1.61 -13.63 -17.77
CA LYS A 212 1.71 -14.28 -16.45
C LYS A 212 0.95 -13.54 -15.38
N LEU A 213 1.15 -12.21 -15.27
CA LEU A 213 0.45 -11.38 -14.30
C LEU A 213 -1.07 -11.41 -14.53
N ASN A 214 -1.53 -11.30 -15.77
CA ASN A 214 -2.97 -11.35 -16.07
C ASN A 214 -3.57 -12.70 -15.67
N LYS A 215 -2.84 -13.81 -15.88
CA LYS A 215 -3.28 -15.13 -15.45
C LYS A 215 -3.44 -15.19 -13.92
N GLU A 216 -2.47 -14.71 -13.15
CA GLU A 216 -2.54 -14.65 -11.68
C GLU A 216 -3.72 -13.75 -11.22
N LEU A 217 -3.94 -12.61 -11.87
CA LEU A 217 -5.06 -11.72 -11.57
C LEU A 217 -6.42 -12.39 -11.92
N ASP A 218 -6.47 -13.15 -12.98
CA ASP A 218 -7.66 -13.93 -13.36
C ASP A 218 -7.93 -15.06 -12.35
N GLU A 219 -6.93 -15.72 -11.84
CA GLU A 219 -7.06 -16.70 -10.76
C GLU A 219 -7.68 -16.06 -9.50
N VAL A 220 -7.16 -14.91 -9.08
CA VAL A 220 -7.75 -14.14 -7.97
C VAL A 220 -9.20 -13.75 -8.28
N ASN A 221 -9.45 -13.20 -9.46
CA ASN A 221 -10.78 -12.74 -9.88
C ASN A 221 -11.82 -13.88 -9.96
N ASN A 222 -11.37 -15.11 -10.19
CA ASN A 222 -12.20 -16.32 -10.28
C ASN A 222 -12.39 -17.03 -8.94
N MET A 223 -11.76 -16.61 -7.86
CA MET A 223 -12.05 -17.13 -6.52
C MET A 223 -13.53 -16.89 -6.16
N GLU A 224 -14.14 -17.86 -5.48
CA GLU A 224 -15.58 -17.78 -5.12
C GLU A 224 -15.89 -16.48 -4.35
N ILE A 225 -15.09 -16.14 -3.36
CA ILE A 225 -15.23 -14.91 -2.57
C ILE A 225 -15.38 -13.66 -3.45
N TRP A 226 -14.54 -13.50 -4.48
CA TRP A 226 -14.58 -12.29 -5.32
C TRP A 226 -15.68 -12.33 -6.38
N ARG A 227 -16.06 -13.51 -6.85
CA ARG A 227 -17.24 -13.67 -7.74
C ARG A 227 -18.53 -13.32 -7.02
N VAL A 228 -18.72 -13.83 -5.80
CA VAL A 228 -19.86 -13.51 -4.94
C VAL A 228 -19.92 -12.01 -4.66
N GLY A 229 -18.80 -11.40 -4.32
CA GLY A 229 -18.72 -9.96 -4.10
C GLY A 229 -19.11 -9.12 -5.32
N LYS A 230 -18.84 -9.59 -6.55
CA LYS A 230 -19.32 -8.91 -7.77
C LYS A 230 -20.82 -8.91 -7.86
N GLU A 231 -21.48 -10.03 -7.56
CA GLU A 231 -22.93 -10.13 -7.62
C GLU A 231 -23.59 -9.29 -6.53
N ILE A 232 -23.08 -9.33 -5.30
CA ILE A 232 -23.61 -8.53 -4.19
C ILE A 232 -23.52 -7.03 -4.50
N ARG A 233 -22.40 -6.55 -5.06
CA ARG A 233 -22.24 -5.14 -5.43
C ARG A 233 -23.18 -4.64 -6.53
N LYS A 234 -23.79 -5.52 -7.32
CA LYS A 234 -24.82 -5.15 -8.29
C LYS A 234 -26.19 -4.88 -7.65
N LEU A 235 -26.39 -5.30 -6.42
CA LEU A 235 -27.64 -5.18 -5.69
C LEU A 235 -27.73 -3.90 -4.85
N ARG A 236 -26.70 -3.08 -4.87
CA ARG A 236 -26.61 -1.82 -4.10
C ARG A 236 -26.22 -0.61 -4.95
#